data_63e9b80dc2a862515d0bb83d8d2a2820
#
_entry.id   63e9b80dc2a862515d0bb83d8d2a2820
#
_cell.length_a   1.000
_cell.length_b   1.000
_cell.length_c   1.000
_cell.angle_alpha   90.00
_cell.angle_beta   90.00
_cell.angle_gamma   90.00
#
_symmetry.space_group_name_H-M   'P 1'
#
loop_
_entity.id
_entity.type
_entity.pdbx_description
1 polymer ?
#
loop_
_entity_poly.entity_id
_entity_poly.type
_entity_poly.pdbx_seq_one_letter_code
_entity_poly.pdbx_strand_id
1 'polypeptide(L)'
;AFSTVDYPQHLAATLFLQGCPWRCHYCHNPHLIPLQTADEKITWQQVRQHLEGRQGLLDAVVFSGGEPTIQKPLLAALRHTRAMGFRNGLHTGAPHLDLLRPLLPWLDWVGLDIKAMPSDYAAVTTRRHSGPQSWAAIEQLQKADVDFECRMTWHGELHSAEQVVEVGECLAD
;
A
#
# COMPACT_ATOMS: atom_id res chain seq x y z
N ALA A 1 1.22 -2.61 15.00
CA ALA A 1 0.09 -3.45 15.41
C ALA A 1 0.26 -4.84 14.82
N PHE A 2 -0.37 -5.85 15.45
CA PHE A 2 -0.48 -7.20 14.88
C PHE A 2 -1.77 -7.27 14.08
N SER A 3 -1.74 -7.95 12.95
CA SER A 3 -2.88 -8.05 12.07
C SER A 3 -2.95 -9.44 11.43
N THR A 4 -4.18 -9.96 11.30
CA THR A 4 -4.52 -11.17 10.56
C THR A 4 -5.26 -10.86 9.26
N VAL A 5 -5.48 -9.56 8.97
CA VAL A 5 -6.25 -9.09 7.80
C VAL A 5 -5.42 -8.29 6.81
N ASP A 6 -4.24 -7.79 7.22
CA ASP A 6 -3.41 -6.94 6.38
C ASP A 6 -2.53 -7.72 5.39
N TYR A 7 -2.38 -9.02 5.61
CA TYR A 7 -1.74 -9.96 4.69
C TYR A 7 -2.55 -11.26 4.69
N PRO A 8 -3.13 -11.71 3.58
CA PRO A 8 -3.97 -12.90 3.55
C PRO A 8 -3.28 -14.14 4.11
N GLN A 9 -3.96 -14.85 5.03
CA GLN A 9 -3.52 -16.10 5.64
C GLN A 9 -2.22 -16.01 6.49
N HIS A 10 -1.72 -14.81 6.79
CA HIS A 10 -0.49 -14.61 7.55
C HIS A 10 -0.71 -13.69 8.75
N LEU A 11 0.00 -13.98 9.83
CA LEU A 11 0.10 -13.06 10.96
C LEU A 11 1.18 -12.02 10.67
N ALA A 12 0.78 -10.77 10.55
CA ALA A 12 1.67 -9.69 10.13
C ALA A 12 1.83 -8.58 11.17
N ALA A 13 2.98 -7.90 11.13
CA ALA A 13 3.14 -6.58 11.73
C ALA A 13 2.92 -5.51 10.67
N THR A 14 1.98 -4.60 10.89
CA THR A 14 1.70 -3.49 9.97
C THR A 14 2.40 -2.22 10.43
N LEU A 15 3.20 -1.66 9.54
CA LEU A 15 3.95 -0.42 9.72
C LEU A 15 3.28 0.70 8.93
N PHE A 16 2.79 1.72 9.63
CA PHE A 16 2.14 2.86 9.02
C PHE A 16 3.15 3.99 8.80
N LEU A 17 3.36 4.36 7.54
CA LEU A 17 4.34 5.35 7.13
C LEU A 17 3.69 6.73 6.94
N GLN A 18 4.42 7.78 7.28
CA GLN A 18 3.98 9.16 7.21
C GLN A 18 4.17 9.72 5.79
N GLY A 19 3.15 10.41 5.28
CA GLY A 19 3.16 11.13 4.01
C GLY A 19 2.38 10.41 2.91
N CYS A 20 1.54 11.16 2.20
CA CYS A 20 0.78 10.69 1.04
C CYS A 20 0.68 11.81 0.01
N PRO A 21 0.85 11.55 -1.30
CA PRO A 21 0.66 12.56 -2.33
C PRO A 21 -0.82 12.82 -2.63
N TRP A 22 -1.71 11.92 -2.19
CA TRP A 22 -3.15 12.02 -2.37
C TRP A 22 -3.83 12.64 -1.15
N ARG A 23 -5.05 13.13 -1.37
CA ARG A 23 -5.96 13.64 -0.34
C ARG A 23 -7.34 13.05 -0.55
N CYS A 24 -7.43 11.70 -0.41
CA CYS A 24 -8.70 11.00 -0.58
C CYS A 24 -9.73 11.52 0.42
N HIS A 25 -10.93 11.83 -0.05
CA HIS A 25 -12.01 12.37 0.78
C HIS A 25 -12.42 11.43 1.92
N TYR A 26 -12.31 10.11 1.71
CA TYR A 26 -12.62 9.08 2.70
C TYR A 26 -11.38 8.52 3.41
N CYS A 27 -10.27 9.26 3.47
CA CYS A 27 -9.05 8.75 4.07
C CYS A 27 -9.25 8.34 5.52
N HIS A 28 -8.96 7.08 5.84
CA HIS A 28 -9.07 6.55 7.21
C HIS A 28 -7.96 7.08 8.13
N ASN A 29 -6.83 7.52 7.55
CA ASN A 29 -5.66 7.99 8.28
C ASN A 29 -5.25 9.41 7.84
N PRO A 30 -6.12 10.44 7.96
CA PRO A 30 -5.82 11.77 7.47
C PRO A 30 -4.59 12.42 8.12
N HIS A 31 -4.26 12.01 9.35
CA HIS A 31 -3.06 12.43 10.07
C HIS A 31 -1.75 11.93 9.42
N LEU A 32 -1.82 10.89 8.58
CA LEU A 32 -0.67 10.38 7.82
C LEU A 32 -0.49 11.05 6.44
N ILE A 33 -1.40 11.93 6.00
CA ILE A 33 -1.29 12.63 4.72
C ILE A 33 -0.11 13.62 4.70
N PRO A 34 0.10 14.47 5.72
CA PRO A 34 1.22 15.40 5.72
C PRO A 34 2.57 14.69 5.61
N LEU A 35 3.48 15.24 4.77
CA LEU A 35 4.83 14.69 4.61
C LEU A 35 5.67 14.80 5.90
N GLN A 36 5.31 15.72 6.77
CA GLN A 36 5.92 15.94 8.07
C GLN A 36 4.86 15.99 9.16
N THR A 37 5.20 15.51 10.34
CA THR A 37 4.37 15.62 11.53
C THR A 37 5.20 16.13 12.69
N ALA A 38 4.56 16.82 13.62
CA ALA A 38 5.16 17.23 14.90
C ALA A 38 5.14 16.09 15.93
N ASP A 39 4.36 15.04 15.69
CA ASP A 39 4.24 13.89 16.58
C ASP A 39 5.55 13.11 16.67
N GLU A 40 5.78 12.46 17.80
CA GLU A 40 6.91 11.57 17.98
C GLU A 40 6.84 10.41 16.98
N LYS A 41 7.95 10.18 16.28
CA LYS A 41 8.05 9.11 15.27
C LYS A 41 8.77 7.91 15.86
N ILE A 42 8.24 6.73 15.59
CA ILE A 42 8.94 5.48 15.85
C ILE A 42 10.12 5.40 14.86
N THR A 43 11.33 5.26 15.36
CA THR A 43 12.52 5.12 14.53
C THR A 43 12.63 3.74 13.92
N TRP A 44 13.33 3.61 12.78
CA TRP A 44 13.61 2.31 12.19
C TRP A 44 14.37 1.36 13.13
N GLN A 45 15.21 1.89 13.99
CA GLN A 45 15.92 1.10 15.01
C GLN A 45 14.93 0.46 16.00
N GLN A 46 13.96 1.21 16.50
CA GLN A 46 12.90 0.69 17.38
C GLN A 46 12.02 -0.37 16.68
N VAL A 47 11.70 -0.14 15.40
CA VAL A 47 10.98 -1.12 14.59
C VAL A 47 11.77 -2.42 14.48
N ARG A 48 13.05 -2.34 14.11
CA ARG A 48 13.93 -3.52 14.02
C ARG A 48 13.99 -4.29 15.34
N GLN A 49 14.27 -3.62 16.44
CA GLN A 49 14.33 -4.24 17.78
C GLN A 49 13.02 -4.95 18.12
N HIS A 50 11.88 -4.34 17.77
CA HIS A 50 10.56 -4.94 17.97
C HIS A 50 10.39 -6.21 17.11
N LEU A 51 10.81 -6.20 15.85
CA LEU A 51 10.70 -7.33 14.93
C LEU A 51 11.65 -8.47 15.31
N GLU A 52 12.86 -8.18 15.79
CA GLU A 52 13.84 -9.18 16.29
C GLU A 52 13.21 -10.09 17.35
N GLY A 53 12.45 -9.51 18.29
CA GLY A 53 11.72 -10.29 19.29
C GLY A 53 10.45 -11.01 18.77
N ARG A 54 10.19 -10.99 17.47
CA ARG A 54 9.00 -11.55 16.81
C ARG A 54 9.32 -12.57 15.72
N GLN A 55 10.58 -12.85 15.48
CA GLN A 55 11.01 -13.90 14.55
C GLN A 55 10.44 -15.25 15.00
N GLY A 56 9.85 -15.98 14.06
CA GLY A 56 9.16 -17.24 14.32
C GLY A 56 7.76 -17.11 14.96
N LEU A 57 7.33 -15.88 15.31
CA LEU A 57 5.98 -15.59 15.80
C LEU A 57 5.11 -14.87 14.76
N LEU A 58 5.73 -14.04 13.92
CA LEU A 58 5.10 -13.36 12.82
C LEU A 58 5.62 -13.92 11.50
N ASP A 59 4.72 -13.98 10.51
CA ASP A 59 5.04 -14.43 9.16
C ASP A 59 5.51 -13.29 8.28
N ALA A 60 4.94 -12.10 8.47
CA ALA A 60 5.12 -10.99 7.53
C ALA A 60 5.25 -9.63 8.21
N VAL A 61 5.83 -8.69 7.45
CA VAL A 61 5.79 -7.26 7.73
C VAL A 61 5.09 -6.57 6.56
N VAL A 62 4.02 -5.83 6.85
CA VAL A 62 3.26 -5.06 5.86
C VAL A 62 3.59 -3.59 6.00
N PHE A 63 4.01 -2.97 4.92
CA PHE A 63 4.24 -1.53 4.83
C PHE A 63 2.97 -0.86 4.30
N SER A 64 2.40 0.04 5.08
CA SER A 64 1.12 0.72 4.84
C SER A 64 1.22 2.19 5.29
N GLY A 65 0.11 2.87 5.51
CA GLY A 65 0.07 4.20 6.13
C GLY A 65 -0.53 5.26 5.24
N GLY A 66 0.24 6.31 4.91
CA GLY A 66 -0.08 7.25 3.86
C GLY A 66 0.12 6.59 2.49
N GLU A 67 1.27 6.84 1.86
CA GLU A 67 1.68 6.10 0.65
C GLU A 67 3.13 5.62 0.82
N PRO A 68 3.34 4.32 1.08
CA PRO A 68 4.68 3.81 1.35
C PRO A 68 5.68 4.01 0.23
N THR A 69 5.24 3.90 -1.03
CA THR A 69 6.16 3.94 -2.19
C THR A 69 6.91 5.26 -2.34
N ILE A 70 6.39 6.37 -1.80
CA ILE A 70 7.10 7.66 -1.82
C ILE A 70 8.25 7.75 -0.81
N GLN A 71 8.38 6.77 0.09
CA GLN A 71 9.41 6.77 1.12
C GLN A 71 10.75 6.27 0.57
N LYS A 72 11.73 7.16 0.46
CA LYS A 72 13.07 6.82 -0.05
C LYS A 72 13.72 5.61 0.66
N PRO A 73 13.60 5.43 2.00
CA PRO A 73 14.21 4.29 2.69
C PRO A 73 13.42 2.99 2.57
N LEU A 74 12.25 2.94 1.90
CA LEU A 74 11.41 1.74 1.88
C LEU A 74 12.13 0.51 1.31
N LEU A 75 12.90 0.67 0.22
CA LEU A 75 13.67 -0.43 -0.35
C LEU A 75 14.67 -1.03 0.65
N ALA A 76 15.35 -0.19 1.43
CA ALA A 76 16.27 -0.67 2.46
C ALA A 76 15.53 -1.38 3.59
N ALA A 77 14.34 -0.89 3.96
CA ALA A 77 13.49 -1.52 4.96
C ALA A 77 13.02 -2.92 4.51
N LEU A 78 12.54 -3.06 3.27
CA LEU A 78 12.14 -4.36 2.67
C LEU A 78 13.29 -5.38 2.66
N ARG A 79 14.50 -4.93 2.33
CA ARG A 79 15.69 -5.78 2.39
C ARG A 79 16.00 -6.26 3.81
N HIS A 80 15.88 -5.37 4.79
CA HIS A 80 16.10 -5.71 6.19
C HIS A 80 15.08 -6.72 6.72
N THR A 81 13.78 -6.50 6.46
CA THR A 81 12.73 -7.41 6.93
C THR A 81 12.86 -8.79 6.29
N ARG A 82 13.22 -8.86 5.00
CA ARG A 82 13.52 -10.12 4.33
C ARG A 82 14.76 -10.83 4.91
N ALA A 83 15.82 -10.08 5.22
CA ALA A 83 17.02 -10.63 5.87
C ALA A 83 16.74 -11.16 7.29
N MET A 84 15.70 -10.65 7.96
CA MET A 84 15.21 -11.15 9.25
C MET A 84 14.29 -12.37 9.12
N GLY A 85 13.97 -12.82 7.89
CA GLY A 85 13.14 -14.01 7.62
C GLY A 85 11.64 -13.72 7.48
N PHE A 86 11.21 -12.45 7.44
CA PHE A 86 9.82 -12.08 7.22
C PHE A 86 9.47 -12.02 5.72
N ARG A 87 8.23 -12.35 5.39
CA ARG A 87 7.61 -11.97 4.13
C ARG A 87 7.34 -10.47 4.11
N ASN A 88 7.37 -9.86 2.94
CA ASN A 88 7.09 -8.44 2.76
C ASN A 88 5.75 -8.22 2.07
N GLY A 89 4.82 -7.56 2.75
CA GLY A 89 3.59 -7.05 2.19
C GLY A 89 3.66 -5.53 1.97
N LEU A 90 2.92 -5.05 0.98
CA LEU A 90 2.78 -3.63 0.68
C LEU A 90 1.32 -3.28 0.46
N HIS A 91 0.81 -2.26 1.15
CA HIS A 91 -0.45 -1.61 0.81
C HIS A 91 -0.15 -0.29 0.09
N THR A 92 -0.61 -0.15 -1.14
CA THR A 92 -0.31 1.03 -1.96
C THR A 92 -1.43 1.35 -2.95
N GLY A 93 -1.60 2.62 -3.24
CA GLY A 93 -2.36 3.06 -4.41
C GLY A 93 -1.51 3.19 -5.66
N ALA A 94 -0.21 2.95 -5.57
CA ALA A 94 0.75 3.04 -6.67
C ALA A 94 0.68 4.35 -7.48
N PRO A 95 0.78 5.52 -6.83
CA PRO A 95 0.66 6.82 -7.52
C PRO A 95 1.76 7.07 -8.54
N HIS A 96 2.88 6.36 -8.42
CA HIS A 96 4.07 6.51 -9.26
C HIS A 96 4.71 5.13 -9.53
N LEU A 97 4.59 4.62 -10.76
CA LEU A 97 5.13 3.31 -11.16
C LEU A 97 6.65 3.23 -11.00
N ASP A 98 7.36 4.31 -11.28
CA ASP A 98 8.83 4.33 -11.16
C ASP A 98 9.31 4.13 -9.71
N LEU A 99 8.46 4.46 -8.73
CA LEU A 99 8.74 4.19 -7.33
C LEU A 99 8.35 2.77 -6.91
N LEU A 100 7.37 2.14 -7.56
CA LEU A 100 6.96 0.77 -7.28
C LEU A 100 7.94 -0.26 -7.89
N ARG A 101 8.34 -0.09 -9.14
CA ARG A 101 9.17 -1.06 -9.88
C ARG A 101 10.40 -1.57 -9.13
N PRO A 102 11.24 -0.72 -8.50
CA PRO A 102 12.43 -1.20 -7.78
C PRO A 102 12.10 -2.01 -6.51
N LEU A 103 10.86 -1.96 -6.02
CA LEU A 103 10.40 -2.66 -4.83
C LEU A 103 9.93 -4.08 -5.15
N LEU A 104 9.42 -4.33 -6.38
CA LEU A 104 8.80 -5.59 -6.79
C LEU A 104 9.64 -6.84 -6.45
N PRO A 105 10.96 -6.89 -6.67
CA PRO A 105 11.76 -8.06 -6.33
C PRO A 105 11.83 -8.38 -4.82
N TRP A 106 11.36 -7.47 -3.98
CA TRP A 106 11.42 -7.55 -2.52
C TRP A 106 10.05 -7.73 -1.87
N LEU A 107 8.99 -7.79 -2.68
CA LEU A 107 7.61 -7.97 -2.24
C LEU A 107 7.18 -9.40 -2.46
N ASP A 108 6.45 -9.94 -1.51
CA ASP A 108 5.81 -11.26 -1.60
C ASP A 108 4.32 -11.11 -1.84
N TRP A 109 3.74 -9.96 -1.49
CA TRP A 109 2.33 -9.67 -1.70
C TRP A 109 2.05 -8.17 -1.72
N VAL A 110 1.06 -7.76 -2.53
CA VAL A 110 0.61 -6.37 -2.62
C VAL A 110 -0.91 -6.26 -2.51
N GLY A 111 -1.39 -5.47 -1.57
CA GLY A 111 -2.76 -4.94 -1.57
C GLY A 111 -2.78 -3.65 -2.38
N LEU A 112 -3.25 -3.72 -3.62
CA LEU A 112 -3.32 -2.59 -4.53
C LEU A 112 -4.68 -1.89 -4.40
N ASP A 113 -4.66 -0.65 -3.95
CA ASP A 113 -5.86 0.15 -3.83
C ASP A 113 -6.24 0.79 -5.17
N ILE A 114 -7.25 0.26 -5.84
CA ILE A 114 -7.93 0.88 -6.98
C ILE A 114 -9.06 1.75 -6.45
N LYS A 115 -9.02 3.06 -6.74
CA LYS A 115 -9.93 4.03 -6.11
C LYS A 115 -11.17 4.34 -6.94
N ALA A 116 -11.07 4.22 -8.28
CA ALA A 116 -12.13 4.48 -9.26
C ALA A 116 -11.66 4.03 -10.65
N MET A 117 -12.48 4.20 -11.68
CA MET A 117 -11.99 4.16 -13.07
C MET A 117 -10.92 5.24 -13.28
N PRO A 118 -9.96 5.05 -14.21
CA PRO A 118 -8.84 5.99 -14.38
C PRO A 118 -9.25 7.45 -14.58
N SER A 119 -10.37 7.71 -15.27
CA SER A 119 -10.95 9.04 -15.50
C SER A 119 -11.41 9.73 -14.22
N ASP A 120 -11.87 8.95 -13.23
CA ASP A 120 -12.60 9.46 -12.06
C ASP A 120 -11.70 9.61 -10.81
N TYR A 121 -10.44 9.22 -10.93
CA TYR A 121 -9.49 9.29 -9.81
C TYR A 121 -9.36 10.67 -9.17
N ALA A 122 -9.51 11.75 -9.97
CA ALA A 122 -9.42 13.11 -9.45
C ALA A 122 -10.53 13.44 -8.46
N ALA A 123 -11.72 12.88 -8.63
CA ALA A 123 -12.84 13.07 -7.72
C ALA A 123 -12.56 12.45 -6.34
N VAL A 124 -11.83 11.33 -6.31
CA VAL A 124 -11.51 10.61 -5.08
C VAL A 124 -10.22 11.13 -4.44
N THR A 125 -9.14 11.24 -5.22
CA THR A 125 -7.77 11.47 -4.72
C THR A 125 -7.34 12.93 -4.74
N THR A 126 -8.11 13.80 -5.38
CA THR A 126 -7.76 15.21 -5.70
C THR A 126 -6.56 15.36 -6.65
N ARG A 127 -6.16 14.29 -7.38
CA ARG A 127 -5.01 14.28 -8.30
C ARG A 127 -5.40 13.72 -9.66
N ARG A 128 -5.30 14.55 -10.72
CA ARG A 128 -5.80 14.25 -12.06
C ARG A 128 -5.10 13.11 -12.80
N HIS A 129 -3.83 12.83 -12.51
CA HIS A 129 -3.02 11.90 -13.32
C HIS A 129 -2.67 10.59 -12.58
N SER A 130 -3.28 10.35 -11.42
CA SER A 130 -2.95 9.16 -10.63
C SER A 130 -3.63 7.88 -11.10
N GLY A 131 -4.82 7.98 -11.70
CA GLY A 131 -5.57 6.82 -12.16
C GLY A 131 -4.81 5.90 -13.13
N PRO A 132 -4.30 6.41 -14.26
CA PRO A 132 -3.53 5.59 -15.20
C PRO A 132 -2.32 4.90 -14.57
N GLN A 133 -1.64 5.53 -13.62
CA GLN A 133 -0.49 4.94 -12.91
C GLN A 133 -0.93 3.76 -12.03
N SER A 134 -1.98 3.95 -11.24
CA SER A 134 -2.50 2.91 -10.35
C SER A 134 -3.00 1.69 -11.12
N TRP A 135 -3.72 1.89 -12.22
CA TRP A 135 -4.19 0.80 -13.07
C TRP A 135 -3.04 0.09 -13.79
N ALA A 136 -2.05 0.81 -14.30
CA ALA A 136 -0.88 0.21 -14.91
C ALA A 136 0.00 -0.56 -13.91
N ALA A 137 -0.17 -0.37 -12.59
CA ALA A 137 0.50 -1.18 -11.57
C ALA A 137 0.06 -2.65 -11.62
N ILE A 138 -1.17 -2.96 -12.03
CA ILE A 138 -1.69 -4.32 -12.18
C ILE A 138 -0.78 -5.11 -13.13
N GLU A 139 -0.55 -4.59 -14.32
CA GLU A 139 0.34 -5.22 -15.31
C GLU A 139 1.78 -5.39 -14.79
N GLN A 140 2.28 -4.44 -13.99
CA GLN A 140 3.63 -4.54 -13.43
C GLN A 140 3.71 -5.65 -12.38
N LEU A 141 2.67 -5.83 -11.55
CA LEU A 141 2.60 -6.89 -10.55
C LEU A 141 2.49 -8.27 -11.23
N GLN A 142 1.64 -8.41 -12.24
CA GLN A 142 1.52 -9.64 -13.03
C GLN A 142 2.85 -10.03 -13.69
N LYS A 143 3.55 -9.06 -14.34
CA LYS A 143 4.85 -9.30 -14.98
C LYS A 143 5.96 -9.66 -14.00
N ALA A 144 5.87 -9.20 -12.76
CA ALA A 144 6.84 -9.46 -11.71
C ALA A 144 6.57 -10.76 -10.92
N ASP A 145 5.45 -11.45 -11.22
CA ASP A 145 4.99 -12.66 -10.51
C ASP A 145 4.87 -12.45 -9.00
N VAL A 146 4.35 -11.27 -8.62
CA VAL A 146 4.07 -10.90 -7.23
C VAL A 146 2.59 -11.15 -6.95
N ASP A 147 2.29 -11.89 -5.91
CA ASP A 147 0.91 -12.10 -5.47
C ASP A 147 0.27 -10.76 -5.10
N PHE A 148 -0.96 -10.52 -5.54
CA PHE A 148 -1.66 -9.29 -5.20
C PHE A 148 -3.18 -9.46 -5.16
N GLU A 149 -3.84 -8.51 -4.51
CA GLU A 149 -5.28 -8.30 -4.60
C GLU A 149 -5.56 -6.84 -4.91
N CYS A 150 -6.55 -6.58 -5.76
CA CYS A 150 -7.10 -5.25 -5.96
C CYS A 150 -8.21 -4.98 -4.92
N ARG A 151 -8.14 -3.84 -4.27
CA ARG A 151 -9.09 -3.42 -3.24
C ARG A 151 -9.70 -2.08 -3.60
N MET A 152 -10.99 -1.95 -3.40
CA MET A 152 -11.72 -0.69 -3.58
C MET A 152 -12.49 -0.34 -2.31
N THR A 153 -12.29 0.88 -1.80
CA THR A 153 -13.14 1.43 -0.74
C THR A 153 -14.32 2.13 -1.40
N TRP A 154 -15.51 1.58 -1.23
CA TRP A 154 -16.74 2.23 -1.67
C TRP A 154 -17.13 3.39 -0.73
N HIS A 155 -17.58 4.50 -1.32
CA HIS A 155 -18.12 5.65 -0.59
C HIS A 155 -19.31 6.22 -1.36
N GLY A 156 -20.50 6.21 -0.73
CA GLY A 156 -21.75 6.49 -1.40
C GLY A 156 -21.93 7.89 -1.98
N GLU A 157 -21.09 8.86 -1.58
CA GLU A 157 -21.10 10.22 -2.17
C GLU A 157 -20.10 10.37 -3.33
N LEU A 158 -19.18 9.42 -3.50
CA LEU A 158 -18.10 9.48 -4.50
C LEU A 158 -18.22 8.42 -5.58
N HIS A 159 -18.94 7.34 -5.30
CA HIS A 159 -19.10 6.20 -6.21
C HIS A 159 -20.57 5.82 -6.33
N SER A 160 -21.07 5.71 -7.55
CA SER A 160 -22.34 5.03 -7.80
C SER A 160 -22.16 3.51 -7.77
N ALA A 161 -23.24 2.76 -7.63
CA ALA A 161 -23.20 1.31 -7.70
C ALA A 161 -22.69 0.83 -9.07
N GLU A 162 -23.09 1.51 -10.14
CA GLU A 162 -22.68 1.20 -11.51
C GLU A 162 -21.16 1.36 -11.69
N GLN A 163 -20.57 2.43 -11.14
CA GLN A 163 -19.11 2.65 -11.18
C GLN A 163 -18.34 1.56 -10.42
N VAL A 164 -18.87 1.06 -9.31
CA VAL A 164 -18.24 -0.05 -8.57
C VAL A 164 -18.29 -1.34 -9.39
N VAL A 165 -19.42 -1.62 -10.03
CA VAL A 165 -19.57 -2.78 -10.93
C VAL A 165 -18.61 -2.67 -12.11
N GLU A 166 -18.53 -1.51 -12.77
CA GLU A 166 -17.61 -1.27 -13.89
C GLU A 166 -16.14 -1.51 -13.51
N VAL A 167 -15.71 -1.00 -12.34
CA VAL A 167 -14.35 -1.27 -11.82
C VAL A 167 -14.16 -2.77 -11.59
N GLY A 168 -15.16 -3.46 -11.00
CA GLY A 168 -15.09 -4.90 -10.74
C GLY A 168 -14.98 -5.72 -12.02
N GLU A 169 -15.75 -5.39 -13.04
CA GLU A 169 -15.72 -6.06 -14.36
C GLU A 169 -14.35 -5.86 -15.03
N CYS A 170 -13.83 -4.63 -15.05
CA CYS A 170 -12.50 -4.34 -15.62
C CYS A 170 -11.33 -4.98 -14.85
N LEU A 171 -11.51 -5.37 -13.59
CA LEU A 171 -10.47 -6.06 -12.81
C LEU A 171 -10.57 -7.60 -12.94
N ALA A 172 -11.68 -8.13 -13.45
CA ALA A 172 -11.90 -9.56 -13.64
C ALA A 172 -11.37 -10.08 -15.01
N ASP A 173 -11.18 -9.16 -15.98
CA ASP A 173 -10.61 -9.44 -17.31
C ASP A 173 -9.05 -9.48 -17.25
#